data_c3419d323bf8550a06162dc5c07b8544
#
_entry.id   c3419d323bf8550a06162dc5c07b8544
#
_cell.length_a   1.000
_cell.length_b   1.000
_cell.length_c   1.000
_cell.angle_alpha   90.00
_cell.angle_beta   90.00
_cell.angle_gamma   90.00
#
_symmetry.space_group_name_H-M   'P 1'
#
loop_
_entity.id
_entity.type
_entity.pdbx_description
1 polymer ?
#
loop_
_entity_poly.entity_id
_entity_poly.type
_entity_poly.pdbx_seq_one_letter_code
_entity_poly.pdbx_strand_id
1 'polypeptide(L)'
;MTPKDYEGSLKFVSGTTDGRGDGCAPARPPQHSFEMRCGAVENTDSAVAEFDGWLRELMESQGSDLHVKVGSPPMIRLPDGLQRMERDPITPVETSAIAETIIPADRREMFEKNGEVDFAYSLKDVGRFRANVFKQRGSISMVLRRLRFGGPTFEEMGLPDSVRQLADEHRGLILVTGPTGSGKTTTLAAMIGYINETKPVHIVTIEDPIEVLHRDAMASINQREIGNDTQDFLSALRAALRQDPDVILIGEMRDTETVRAAIQAAETGHLVLSTLHTVDATETVNRVIDFFPPYQQKQVRLALAGTLRGIICQRLVTTVDGGRTPALEILVNTGRIAERIVDPDRTSEIKEVLTDGQFYGMMTFDQSLLILLQEGKITTEAAFQAVSSRHDFELAMQQAGLALPV
;
A
#
# COMPACT_ATOMS: atom_id res chain seq x y z
N MET A 1 22.11 26.18 -40.34
CA MET A 1 22.06 25.30 -41.51
C MET A 1 20.62 24.81 -41.63
N THR A 2 19.94 25.25 -42.65
CA THR A 2 18.50 25.15 -42.95
C THR A 2 18.19 23.85 -43.74
N PRO A 3 16.94 23.41 -43.81
CA PRO A 3 16.52 22.09 -44.30
C PRO A 3 16.36 22.08 -45.82
N LYS A 4 16.36 20.88 -46.41
CA LYS A 4 16.01 20.65 -47.83
C LYS A 4 14.87 19.64 -47.96
N ASP A 5 13.90 20.14 -48.71
CA ASP A 5 12.70 19.57 -49.29
C ASP A 5 12.89 18.22 -50.02
N TYR A 6 11.83 17.39 -49.94
CA TYR A 6 11.50 16.43 -51.01
C TYR A 6 9.99 16.41 -51.27
N GLU A 7 9.61 17.13 -52.33
CA GLU A 7 8.30 16.92 -53.04
C GLU A 7 8.41 15.70 -53.94
N GLY A 8 7.36 14.90 -53.95
CA GLY A 8 7.16 13.77 -54.88
C GLY A 8 5.73 13.67 -55.33
N SER A 9 5.47 14.27 -56.45
CA SER A 9 4.21 14.24 -57.22
C SER A 9 3.77 12.83 -57.61
N LEU A 10 2.49 12.49 -57.47
CA LEU A 10 1.85 11.36 -58.15
C LEU A 10 0.64 11.82 -58.93
N LYS A 11 0.70 11.48 -60.19
CA LYS A 11 -0.22 11.85 -61.28
C LYS A 11 -1.55 11.09 -61.19
N PHE A 12 -2.61 11.84 -61.43
CA PHE A 12 -3.92 11.33 -61.85
C PHE A 12 -3.84 10.65 -63.22
N VAL A 13 -4.47 9.48 -63.37
CA VAL A 13 -4.86 8.90 -64.67
C VAL A 13 -6.38 8.69 -64.65
N SER A 14 -7.03 9.47 -65.48
CA SER A 14 -8.44 9.35 -65.86
C SER A 14 -8.59 8.27 -66.97
N GLY A 15 -9.49 7.34 -66.79
CA GLY A 15 -9.90 6.40 -67.81
C GLY A 15 -11.42 6.24 -67.82
N THR A 16 -12.04 6.89 -68.77
CA THR A 16 -13.45 6.69 -69.16
C THR A 16 -13.58 5.49 -70.06
N THR A 17 -14.54 4.58 -69.81
CA THR A 17 -15.29 3.89 -70.89
C THR A 17 -16.66 3.39 -70.44
N ASP A 18 -17.56 3.69 -71.21
CA ASP A 18 -19.00 3.47 -71.43
C ASP A 18 -19.43 1.97 -71.47
N GLY A 19 -20.69 1.70 -71.08
CA GLY A 19 -21.41 0.56 -71.70
C GLY A 19 -22.32 -0.27 -70.80
N ARG A 20 -23.59 0.16 -70.73
CA ARG A 20 -24.84 -0.68 -70.80
C ARG A 20 -25.06 -1.85 -69.83
N GLY A 21 -26.04 -1.72 -68.93
CA GLY A 21 -27.32 -2.45 -69.05
C GLY A 21 -27.38 -3.82 -68.33
N ASP A 22 -28.11 -3.85 -67.21
CA ASP A 22 -29.29 -4.74 -67.08
C ASP A 22 -29.75 -4.73 -65.64
N GLY A 23 -31.06 -4.59 -65.43
CA GLY A 23 -31.69 -4.41 -64.16
C GLY A 23 -31.71 -5.66 -63.29
N CYS A 24 -31.39 -5.42 -61.99
CA CYS A 24 -31.78 -6.35 -60.95
C CYS A 24 -32.25 -5.53 -59.73
N ALA A 25 -33.47 -5.82 -59.34
CA ALA A 25 -34.10 -5.15 -58.20
C ALA A 25 -33.35 -5.40 -56.90
N PRO A 26 -33.31 -4.44 -55.95
CA PRO A 26 -32.62 -4.67 -54.66
C PRO A 26 -33.44 -5.62 -53.78
N ALA A 27 -32.78 -6.71 -53.39
CA ALA A 27 -33.30 -7.62 -52.38
C ALA A 27 -33.44 -6.90 -51.02
N ARG A 28 -34.60 -7.02 -50.40
CA ARG A 28 -34.86 -6.55 -49.03
C ARG A 28 -33.91 -7.26 -48.05
N PRO A 29 -33.30 -6.55 -47.10
CA PRO A 29 -32.51 -7.22 -46.05
C PRO A 29 -33.44 -8.02 -45.13
N PRO A 30 -32.95 -9.16 -44.59
CA PRO A 30 -33.76 -10.00 -43.69
C PRO A 30 -34.02 -9.26 -42.36
N GLN A 31 -35.28 -9.28 -41.95
CA GLN A 31 -35.76 -8.79 -40.65
C GLN A 31 -35.38 -9.77 -39.55
N HIS A 32 -34.10 -9.86 -39.16
CA HIS A 32 -33.65 -10.67 -38.01
C HIS A 32 -32.69 -9.89 -37.09
N SER A 33 -33.02 -8.64 -36.70
CA SER A 33 -32.15 -7.86 -35.84
C SER A 33 -32.81 -7.31 -34.55
N PHE A 34 -34.02 -7.74 -34.21
CA PHE A 34 -34.73 -7.15 -33.07
C PHE A 34 -34.84 -8.09 -31.85
N GLU A 35 -34.73 -9.41 -32.00
CA GLU A 35 -34.79 -10.33 -30.85
C GLU A 35 -33.46 -10.53 -30.14
N MET A 36 -32.29 -10.27 -30.78
CA MET A 36 -31.00 -10.43 -30.12
C MET A 36 -30.60 -9.30 -29.15
N ARG A 37 -31.28 -8.14 -29.21
CA ARG A 37 -30.99 -7.04 -28.27
C ARG A 37 -31.68 -7.16 -26.92
N CYS A 38 -32.87 -7.78 -26.86
CA CYS A 38 -33.59 -7.98 -25.60
C CYS A 38 -32.95 -9.05 -24.71
N GLY A 39 -32.55 -10.18 -25.29
CA GLY A 39 -31.88 -11.24 -24.56
C GLY A 39 -30.44 -10.92 -24.12
N ALA A 40 -29.75 -9.98 -24.81
CA ALA A 40 -28.43 -9.54 -24.41
C ALA A 40 -28.46 -8.58 -23.23
N VAL A 41 -29.48 -7.74 -23.10
CA VAL A 41 -29.66 -6.80 -21.97
C VAL A 41 -30.06 -7.53 -20.70
N GLU A 42 -31.00 -8.49 -20.78
CA GLU A 42 -31.39 -9.31 -19.61
C GLU A 42 -30.23 -10.16 -19.09
N ASN A 43 -29.30 -10.62 -19.96
CA ASN A 43 -28.13 -11.41 -19.56
C ASN A 43 -27.02 -10.57 -18.93
N THR A 44 -26.91 -9.27 -19.29
CA THR A 44 -25.91 -8.34 -18.71
C THR A 44 -26.27 -7.91 -17.29
N ASP A 45 -27.53 -7.57 -17.04
CA ASP A 45 -28.00 -7.19 -15.70
C ASP A 45 -27.91 -8.37 -14.72
N SER A 46 -28.19 -9.58 -15.18
CA SER A 46 -28.03 -10.82 -14.41
C SER A 46 -26.58 -11.07 -14.03
N ALA A 47 -25.63 -10.90 -14.98
CA ALA A 47 -24.20 -11.12 -14.74
C ALA A 47 -23.63 -10.16 -13.68
N VAL A 48 -24.05 -8.90 -13.70
CA VAL A 48 -23.64 -7.89 -12.71
C VAL A 48 -24.22 -8.19 -11.34
N ALA A 49 -25.49 -8.57 -11.27
CA ALA A 49 -26.13 -8.93 -10.00
C ALA A 49 -25.50 -10.19 -9.36
N GLU A 50 -25.12 -11.17 -10.18
CA GLU A 50 -24.38 -12.34 -9.72
C GLU A 50 -22.97 -11.99 -9.26
N PHE A 51 -22.28 -11.10 -9.97
CA PHE A 51 -20.95 -10.60 -9.57
C PHE A 51 -20.98 -9.93 -8.18
N ASP A 52 -22.00 -9.15 -7.88
CA ASP A 52 -22.21 -8.59 -6.54
C ASP A 52 -22.39 -9.70 -5.49
N GLY A 53 -23.06 -10.79 -5.86
CA GLY A 53 -23.21 -12.00 -5.03
C GLY A 53 -21.85 -12.65 -4.72
N TRP A 54 -20.96 -12.75 -5.71
CA TRP A 54 -19.60 -13.33 -5.53
C TRP A 54 -18.76 -12.48 -4.59
N LEU A 55 -18.88 -11.14 -4.65
CA LEU A 55 -18.18 -10.25 -3.74
C LEU A 55 -18.69 -10.37 -2.29
N ARG A 56 -20.00 -10.61 -2.09
CA ARG A 56 -20.55 -10.91 -0.76
C ARG A 56 -20.01 -12.23 -0.23
N GLU A 57 -20.01 -13.28 -1.04
CA GLU A 57 -19.43 -14.59 -0.66
C GLU A 57 -17.93 -14.51 -0.35
N LEU A 58 -17.15 -13.69 -1.10
CA LEU A 58 -15.76 -13.39 -0.78
C LEU A 58 -15.62 -12.78 0.63
N MET A 59 -16.52 -11.85 0.99
CA MET A 59 -16.47 -11.20 2.30
C MET A 59 -16.89 -12.17 3.42
N GLU A 60 -17.95 -12.96 3.23
CA GLU A 60 -18.46 -13.92 4.18
C GLU A 60 -17.49 -15.07 4.45
N SER A 61 -16.84 -15.58 3.41
CA SER A 61 -15.82 -16.62 3.51
C SER A 61 -14.47 -16.12 4.06
N GLN A 62 -14.34 -14.80 4.28
CA GLN A 62 -13.08 -14.15 4.64
C GLN A 62 -11.93 -14.38 3.65
N GLY A 63 -12.26 -14.66 2.40
CA GLY A 63 -11.31 -14.81 1.31
C GLY A 63 -10.52 -13.51 1.06
N SER A 64 -9.36 -13.62 0.43
CA SER A 64 -8.51 -12.46 0.13
C SER A 64 -8.75 -11.88 -1.26
N ASP A 65 -8.98 -12.74 -2.26
CA ASP A 65 -9.09 -12.34 -3.66
C ASP A 65 -10.21 -13.14 -4.36
N LEU A 66 -10.98 -12.46 -5.24
CA LEU A 66 -11.89 -13.05 -6.20
C LEU A 66 -11.22 -13.08 -7.56
N HIS A 67 -11.18 -14.25 -8.21
CA HIS A 67 -10.66 -14.45 -9.55
C HIS A 67 -11.80 -14.78 -10.52
N VAL A 68 -11.94 -13.99 -11.56
CA VAL A 68 -12.97 -14.13 -12.60
C VAL A 68 -12.30 -14.26 -13.96
N LYS A 69 -12.54 -15.37 -14.67
CA LYS A 69 -12.02 -15.61 -16.02
C LYS A 69 -12.96 -16.48 -16.85
N VAL A 70 -12.94 -16.28 -18.15
CA VAL A 70 -13.72 -17.08 -19.11
C VAL A 70 -13.36 -18.57 -19.04
N GLY A 71 -14.37 -19.43 -19.13
CA GLY A 71 -14.23 -20.88 -19.15
C GLY A 71 -13.93 -21.54 -17.80
N SER A 72 -14.10 -20.80 -16.71
CA SER A 72 -13.96 -21.32 -15.34
C SER A 72 -15.04 -20.69 -14.46
N PRO A 73 -15.57 -21.41 -13.45
CA PRO A 73 -16.32 -20.77 -12.38
C PRO A 73 -15.48 -19.66 -11.71
N PRO A 74 -16.12 -18.66 -11.07
CA PRO A 74 -15.39 -17.73 -10.19
C PRO A 74 -14.66 -18.50 -9.11
N MET A 75 -13.53 -17.96 -8.65
CA MET A 75 -12.71 -18.61 -7.63
C MET A 75 -12.37 -17.61 -6.53
N ILE A 76 -12.47 -18.06 -5.28
CA ILE A 76 -12.07 -17.29 -4.09
C ILE A 76 -10.73 -17.84 -3.60
N ARG A 77 -9.81 -16.96 -3.23
CA ARG A 77 -8.57 -17.33 -2.53
C ARG A 77 -8.81 -17.36 -1.04
N LEU A 78 -8.70 -18.53 -0.46
CA LEU A 78 -8.70 -18.80 0.96
C LEU A 78 -7.27 -19.12 1.46
N PRO A 79 -7.02 -19.22 2.78
CA PRO A 79 -5.70 -19.55 3.32
C PRO A 79 -5.11 -20.87 2.81
N ASP A 80 -5.98 -21.85 2.53
CA ASP A 80 -5.64 -23.18 2.01
C ASP A 80 -5.51 -23.24 0.47
N GLY A 81 -5.84 -22.16 -0.25
CA GLY A 81 -5.66 -22.08 -1.69
C GLY A 81 -6.82 -21.41 -2.44
N LEU A 82 -6.87 -21.65 -3.76
CA LEU A 82 -7.94 -21.19 -4.64
C LEU A 82 -9.08 -22.20 -4.66
N GLN A 83 -10.28 -21.80 -4.24
CA GLN A 83 -11.49 -22.61 -4.27
C GLN A 83 -12.46 -22.10 -5.34
N ARG A 84 -13.08 -23.02 -6.07
CA ARG A 84 -14.11 -22.71 -7.07
C ARG A 84 -15.45 -22.54 -6.38
N MET A 85 -16.20 -21.52 -6.82
CA MET A 85 -17.58 -21.36 -6.42
C MET A 85 -18.48 -22.37 -7.13
N GLU A 86 -19.57 -22.73 -6.52
CA GLU A 86 -20.59 -23.65 -7.12
C GLU A 86 -21.42 -22.91 -8.16
N ARG A 87 -20.87 -22.81 -9.37
CA ARG A 87 -21.46 -22.10 -10.50
C ARG A 87 -20.93 -22.64 -11.83
N ASP A 88 -21.70 -22.43 -12.91
CA ASP A 88 -21.25 -22.68 -14.28
C ASP A 88 -20.05 -21.81 -14.68
N PRO A 89 -19.22 -22.29 -15.63
CA PRO A 89 -18.10 -21.51 -16.15
C PRO A 89 -18.57 -20.19 -16.77
N ILE A 90 -17.86 -19.11 -16.48
CA ILE A 90 -18.16 -17.75 -16.94
C ILE A 90 -17.93 -17.63 -18.44
N THR A 91 -18.85 -16.96 -19.14
CA THR A 91 -18.79 -16.71 -20.58
C THR A 91 -18.04 -15.40 -20.92
N PRO A 92 -17.58 -15.21 -22.17
CA PRO A 92 -17.00 -13.94 -22.62
C PRO A 92 -17.96 -12.75 -22.51
N VAL A 93 -19.25 -12.97 -22.69
CA VAL A 93 -20.29 -11.93 -22.61
C VAL A 93 -20.42 -11.42 -21.18
N GLU A 94 -20.44 -12.32 -20.21
CA GLU A 94 -20.52 -11.97 -18.79
C GLU A 94 -19.30 -11.19 -18.33
N THR A 95 -18.06 -11.63 -18.66
CA THR A 95 -16.85 -10.90 -18.27
C THR A 95 -16.79 -9.51 -18.89
N SER A 96 -17.27 -9.33 -20.13
CA SER A 96 -17.34 -8.03 -20.79
C SER A 96 -18.36 -7.12 -20.11
N ALA A 97 -19.56 -7.63 -19.82
CA ALA A 97 -20.61 -6.88 -19.14
C ALA A 97 -20.20 -6.41 -17.74
N ILE A 98 -19.57 -7.30 -16.96
CA ILE A 98 -19.01 -6.95 -15.65
C ILE A 98 -17.95 -5.85 -15.81
N ALA A 99 -16.96 -6.02 -16.71
CA ALA A 99 -15.91 -5.05 -16.93
C ALA A 99 -16.42 -3.67 -17.35
N GLU A 100 -17.39 -3.63 -18.27
CA GLU A 100 -18.05 -2.38 -18.70
C GLU A 100 -18.74 -1.65 -17.56
N THR A 101 -19.28 -2.39 -16.60
CA THR A 101 -19.98 -1.83 -15.45
C THR A 101 -19.02 -1.32 -14.37
N ILE A 102 -17.96 -2.11 -14.05
CA ILE A 102 -17.09 -1.78 -12.91
C ILE A 102 -15.93 -0.86 -13.27
N ILE A 103 -15.46 -0.84 -14.54
CA ILE A 103 -14.37 0.06 -14.95
C ILE A 103 -14.87 1.50 -14.94
N PRO A 104 -14.25 2.41 -14.13
CA PRO A 104 -14.61 3.82 -14.13
C PRO A 104 -14.46 4.46 -15.51
N ALA A 105 -15.33 5.44 -15.81
CA ALA A 105 -15.39 6.05 -17.14
C ALA A 105 -14.06 6.68 -17.58
N ASP A 106 -13.33 7.30 -16.64
CA ASP A 106 -12.01 7.91 -16.84
C ASP A 106 -10.88 6.91 -17.07
N ARG A 107 -11.11 5.61 -16.74
CA ARG A 107 -10.13 4.52 -16.91
C ARG A 107 -10.36 3.66 -18.15
N ARG A 108 -11.50 3.80 -18.84
CA ARG A 108 -11.86 2.99 -20.01
C ARG A 108 -10.89 3.14 -21.16
N GLU A 109 -10.49 4.38 -21.48
CA GLU A 109 -9.50 4.63 -22.54
C GLU A 109 -8.15 3.96 -22.25
N MET A 110 -7.71 3.98 -20.98
CA MET A 110 -6.50 3.29 -20.54
C MET A 110 -6.61 1.77 -20.74
N PHE A 111 -7.75 1.17 -20.37
CA PHE A 111 -8.00 -0.26 -20.56
C PHE A 111 -8.00 -0.65 -22.03
N GLU A 112 -8.65 0.14 -22.89
CA GLU A 112 -8.67 -0.11 -24.33
C GLU A 112 -7.27 -0.09 -24.94
N LYS A 113 -6.46 0.90 -24.56
CA LYS A 113 -5.11 1.13 -25.06
C LYS A 113 -4.09 0.12 -24.54
N ASN A 114 -4.10 -0.15 -23.23
CA ASN A 114 -3.07 -0.95 -22.57
C ASN A 114 -3.46 -2.42 -22.43
N GLY A 115 -4.76 -2.74 -22.48
CA GLY A 115 -5.28 -4.07 -22.24
C GLY A 115 -5.37 -4.47 -20.76
N GLU A 116 -5.06 -3.55 -19.84
CA GLU A 116 -5.15 -3.73 -18.39
C GLU A 116 -5.42 -2.42 -17.67
N VAL A 117 -6.06 -2.50 -16.52
CA VAL A 117 -6.35 -1.33 -15.67
C VAL A 117 -6.51 -1.74 -14.21
N ASP A 118 -5.92 -0.94 -13.30
CA ASP A 118 -6.11 -1.03 -11.85
C ASP A 118 -7.01 0.12 -11.38
N PHE A 119 -7.94 -0.20 -10.46
CA PHE A 119 -8.80 0.81 -9.82
C PHE A 119 -9.37 0.27 -8.50
N ALA A 120 -9.89 1.19 -7.67
CA ALA A 120 -10.66 0.81 -6.49
C ALA A 120 -12.15 0.66 -6.85
N TYR A 121 -12.74 -0.45 -6.46
CA TYR A 121 -14.18 -0.74 -6.62
C TYR A 121 -14.85 -0.82 -5.25
N SER A 122 -15.96 -0.11 -5.07
CA SER A 122 -16.73 -0.15 -3.84
C SER A 122 -18.13 -0.68 -4.10
N LEU A 123 -18.50 -1.73 -3.39
CA LEU A 123 -19.85 -2.26 -3.39
C LEU A 123 -20.55 -1.85 -2.09
N LYS A 124 -21.66 -1.10 -2.23
CA LYS A 124 -22.41 -0.56 -1.08
C LYS A 124 -22.80 -1.68 -0.10
N ASP A 125 -22.61 -1.43 1.18
CA ASP A 125 -22.92 -2.32 2.29
C ASP A 125 -22.16 -3.67 2.29
N VAL A 126 -21.17 -3.83 1.39
CA VAL A 126 -20.33 -5.04 1.27
C VAL A 126 -18.89 -4.72 1.58
N GLY A 127 -18.25 -3.85 0.79
CA GLY A 127 -16.86 -3.53 1.01
C GLY A 127 -16.20 -2.76 -0.12
N ARG A 128 -14.89 -2.53 0.02
CA ARG A 128 -14.03 -1.95 -1.01
C ARG A 128 -13.01 -2.97 -1.47
N PHE A 129 -12.74 -2.97 -2.76
CA PHE A 129 -11.88 -3.93 -3.45
C PHE A 129 -10.90 -3.18 -4.34
N ARG A 130 -9.66 -3.67 -4.41
CA ARG A 130 -8.74 -3.30 -5.47
C ARG A 130 -8.97 -4.24 -6.64
N ALA A 131 -9.43 -3.70 -7.76
CA ALA A 131 -9.72 -4.44 -8.98
C ALA A 131 -8.59 -4.26 -9.99
N ASN A 132 -8.07 -5.37 -10.52
CA ASN A 132 -7.26 -5.41 -11.73
C ASN A 132 -8.04 -6.13 -12.82
N VAL A 133 -8.35 -5.43 -13.90
CA VAL A 133 -9.04 -5.97 -15.07
C VAL A 133 -8.07 -6.00 -16.24
N PHE A 134 -7.94 -7.15 -16.91
CA PHE A 134 -6.95 -7.35 -17.97
C PHE A 134 -7.43 -8.27 -19.07
N LYS A 135 -6.84 -8.12 -20.29
CA LYS A 135 -7.09 -8.99 -21.43
C LYS A 135 -6.20 -10.22 -21.38
N GLN A 136 -6.79 -11.40 -21.57
CA GLN A 136 -6.11 -12.69 -21.66
C GLN A 136 -6.66 -13.48 -22.84
N ARG A 137 -5.83 -13.83 -23.83
CA ARG A 137 -6.21 -14.64 -25.02
C ARG A 137 -7.47 -14.11 -25.71
N GLY A 138 -7.59 -12.80 -25.84
CA GLY A 138 -8.75 -12.15 -26.47
C GLY A 138 -10.01 -12.03 -25.60
N SER A 139 -9.97 -12.50 -24.35
CA SER A 139 -11.06 -12.39 -23.39
C SER A 139 -10.67 -11.51 -22.22
N ILE A 140 -11.65 -11.01 -21.49
CA ILE A 140 -11.44 -10.22 -20.27
C ILE A 140 -11.34 -11.17 -19.06
N SER A 141 -10.39 -10.90 -18.18
CA SER A 141 -10.25 -11.52 -16.87
C SER A 141 -10.10 -10.43 -15.82
N MET A 142 -10.44 -10.73 -14.57
CA MET A 142 -10.31 -9.77 -13.47
C MET A 142 -9.95 -10.46 -12.16
N VAL A 143 -9.23 -9.75 -11.33
CA VAL A 143 -8.92 -10.13 -9.94
C VAL A 143 -9.30 -8.98 -9.04
N LEU A 144 -10.12 -9.25 -8.03
CA LEU A 144 -10.52 -8.27 -7.04
C LEU A 144 -9.97 -8.69 -5.66
N ARG A 145 -9.11 -7.85 -5.10
CA ARG A 145 -8.56 -8.03 -3.75
C ARG A 145 -9.41 -7.27 -2.75
N ARG A 146 -9.87 -7.98 -1.71
CA ARG A 146 -10.61 -7.38 -0.60
C ARG A 146 -9.70 -6.44 0.20
N LEU A 147 -10.15 -5.21 0.43
CA LEU A 147 -9.55 -4.32 1.43
C LEU A 147 -10.15 -4.62 2.81
N ARG A 148 -9.30 -4.69 3.82
CA ARG A 148 -9.72 -4.95 5.20
C ARG A 148 -10.18 -3.66 5.86
N PHE A 149 -11.18 -3.78 6.72
CA PHE A 149 -11.58 -2.71 7.64
C PHE A 149 -10.87 -2.87 8.97
N GLY A 150 -10.25 -1.79 9.44
CA GLY A 150 -9.47 -1.77 10.68
C GLY A 150 -8.14 -2.51 10.57
N GLY A 151 -7.12 -1.99 11.23
CA GLY A 151 -5.86 -2.70 11.47
C GLY A 151 -5.98 -3.62 12.69
N PRO A 152 -4.99 -4.49 12.91
CA PRO A 152 -4.86 -5.22 14.18
C PRO A 152 -4.56 -4.23 15.32
N THR A 153 -4.87 -4.63 16.54
CA THR A 153 -4.51 -3.85 17.74
C THR A 153 -3.02 -4.01 18.07
N PHE A 154 -2.50 -3.15 18.95
CA PHE A 154 -1.11 -3.29 19.43
C PHE A 154 -0.89 -4.61 20.17
N GLU A 155 -1.90 -5.07 20.92
CA GLU A 155 -1.90 -6.33 21.66
C GLU A 155 -1.85 -7.53 20.72
N GLU A 156 -2.67 -7.55 19.67
CA GLU A 156 -2.68 -8.62 18.66
C GLU A 156 -1.35 -8.72 17.92
N MET A 157 -0.67 -7.59 17.72
CA MET A 157 0.64 -7.56 17.09
C MET A 157 1.80 -7.82 18.06
N GLY A 158 1.55 -7.79 19.37
CA GLY A 158 2.59 -7.87 20.40
C GLY A 158 3.54 -6.67 20.37
N LEU A 159 3.05 -5.48 20.01
CA LEU A 159 3.85 -4.26 19.98
C LEU A 159 4.08 -3.72 21.39
N PRO A 160 5.31 -3.27 21.71
CA PRO A 160 5.63 -2.74 23.03
C PRO A 160 4.97 -1.37 23.29
N ASP A 161 4.81 -1.02 24.57
CA ASP A 161 4.19 0.24 24.99
C ASP A 161 4.86 1.50 24.45
N SER A 162 6.14 1.44 24.09
CA SER A 162 6.83 2.56 23.43
C SER A 162 6.21 2.93 22.06
N VAL A 163 5.65 1.98 21.33
CA VAL A 163 4.90 2.28 20.09
C VAL A 163 3.61 3.03 20.40
N ARG A 164 2.92 2.65 21.49
CA ARG A 164 1.73 3.35 21.98
C ARG A 164 2.08 4.78 22.41
N GLN A 165 3.17 4.96 23.18
CA GLN A 165 3.64 6.27 23.61
C GLN A 165 3.98 7.17 22.40
N LEU A 166 4.59 6.61 21.33
CA LEU A 166 4.81 7.35 20.10
C LEU A 166 3.49 7.74 19.42
N ALA A 167 2.48 6.85 19.38
CA ALA A 167 1.16 7.17 18.84
C ALA A 167 0.40 8.21 19.68
N ASP A 168 0.75 8.37 20.96
CA ASP A 168 0.18 9.38 21.86
C ASP A 168 0.75 10.79 21.67
N GLU A 169 1.85 10.93 20.92
CA GLU A 169 2.42 12.23 20.60
C GLU A 169 1.39 13.14 19.91
N HIS A 170 1.47 14.43 20.19
CA HIS A 170 0.56 15.43 19.61
C HIS A 170 1.10 16.03 18.32
N ARG A 171 2.42 16.02 18.13
CA ARG A 171 3.10 16.59 16.97
C ARG A 171 4.49 16.02 16.80
N GLY A 172 5.02 16.09 15.61
CA GLY A 172 6.36 15.64 15.28
C GLY A 172 6.33 14.56 14.20
N LEU A 173 7.47 14.00 13.88
CA LEU A 173 7.65 12.99 12.83
C LEU A 173 7.91 11.63 13.47
N ILE A 174 7.16 10.63 13.06
CA ILE A 174 7.38 9.22 13.40
C ILE A 174 7.59 8.44 12.09
N LEU A 175 8.65 7.64 12.05
CA LEU A 175 9.01 6.84 10.89
C LEU A 175 8.89 5.36 11.21
N VAL A 176 8.16 4.62 10.36
CA VAL A 176 8.11 3.14 10.41
C VAL A 176 8.91 2.62 9.23
N THR A 177 9.98 1.88 9.48
CA THR A 177 10.94 1.50 8.44
C THR A 177 11.18 -0.01 8.38
N GLY A 178 11.78 -0.46 7.30
CA GLY A 178 12.10 -1.87 7.06
C GLY A 178 11.91 -2.26 5.60
N PRO A 179 12.36 -3.45 5.20
CA PRO A 179 12.21 -3.94 3.83
C PRO A 179 10.74 -4.10 3.43
N THR A 180 10.51 -4.30 2.14
CA THR A 180 9.16 -4.63 1.63
C THR A 180 8.65 -5.92 2.29
N GLY A 181 7.40 -5.92 2.72
CA GLY A 181 6.79 -7.08 3.39
C GLY A 181 7.17 -7.22 4.88
N SER A 182 7.86 -6.25 5.50
CA SER A 182 8.17 -6.28 6.94
C SER A 182 6.99 -5.93 7.85
N GLY A 183 5.84 -5.54 7.30
CA GLY A 183 4.61 -5.22 8.06
C GLY A 183 4.44 -3.74 8.42
N LYS A 184 5.19 -2.81 7.78
CA LYS A 184 5.09 -1.36 8.04
C LYS A 184 3.67 -0.82 7.97
N THR A 185 2.95 -1.13 6.87
CA THR A 185 1.56 -0.72 6.67
C THR A 185 0.65 -1.24 7.79
N THR A 186 0.89 -2.48 8.25
CA THR A 186 0.11 -3.07 9.35
C THR A 186 0.34 -2.34 10.66
N THR A 187 1.60 -1.97 10.96
CA THR A 187 1.95 -1.20 12.16
C THR A 187 1.36 0.21 12.10
N LEU A 188 1.46 0.88 10.95
CA LEU A 188 0.82 2.19 10.76
C LEU A 188 -0.70 2.12 10.87
N ALA A 189 -1.34 1.08 10.32
CA ALA A 189 -2.77 0.86 10.46
C ALA A 189 -3.18 0.64 11.93
N ALA A 190 -2.36 -0.08 12.71
CA ALA A 190 -2.57 -0.23 14.15
C ALA A 190 -2.44 1.12 14.89
N MET A 191 -1.43 1.93 14.54
CA MET A 191 -1.26 3.27 15.12
C MET A 191 -2.44 4.19 14.78
N ILE A 192 -2.87 4.23 13.52
CA ILE A 192 -4.04 5.01 13.09
C ILE A 192 -5.31 4.51 13.79
N GLY A 193 -5.51 3.18 13.88
CA GLY A 193 -6.63 2.58 14.61
C GLY A 193 -6.68 3.01 16.08
N TYR A 194 -5.55 2.95 16.77
CA TYR A 194 -5.41 3.39 18.15
C TYR A 194 -5.73 4.89 18.31
N ILE A 195 -5.15 5.76 17.48
CA ILE A 195 -5.43 7.20 17.52
C ILE A 195 -6.92 7.47 17.25
N ASN A 196 -7.51 6.77 16.28
CA ASN A 196 -8.91 6.89 15.92
C ASN A 196 -9.86 6.52 17.08
N GLU A 197 -9.52 5.52 17.86
CA GLU A 197 -10.34 5.05 18.98
C GLU A 197 -10.18 5.88 20.26
N THR A 198 -9.05 6.61 20.38
CA THR A 198 -8.68 7.26 21.65
C THR A 198 -8.66 8.78 21.62
N LYS A 199 -8.60 9.41 20.43
CA LYS A 199 -8.43 10.85 20.28
C LYS A 199 -9.49 11.49 19.38
N PRO A 200 -10.13 12.61 19.77
CA PRO A 200 -11.06 13.36 18.93
C PRO A 200 -10.28 14.30 17.99
N VAL A 201 -9.65 13.74 16.96
CA VAL A 201 -8.75 14.44 16.03
C VAL A 201 -9.14 14.20 14.58
N HIS A 202 -8.63 15.04 13.68
CA HIS A 202 -8.77 14.84 12.25
C HIS A 202 -7.52 14.17 11.68
N ILE A 203 -7.70 12.99 11.07
CA ILE A 203 -6.64 12.19 10.46
C ILE A 203 -6.77 12.27 8.94
N VAL A 204 -5.70 12.63 8.24
CA VAL A 204 -5.63 12.57 6.78
C VAL A 204 -4.56 11.56 6.39
N THR A 205 -4.92 10.55 5.60
CA THR A 205 -3.95 9.61 5.05
C THR A 205 -3.76 9.84 3.54
N ILE A 206 -2.53 9.63 3.05
CA ILE A 206 -2.14 9.72 1.64
C ILE A 206 -1.40 8.43 1.33
N GLU A 207 -1.98 7.55 0.51
CA GLU A 207 -1.54 6.17 0.33
C GLU A 207 -1.45 5.78 -1.16
N ASP A 208 -0.61 4.81 -1.50
CA ASP A 208 -0.40 4.32 -2.87
C ASP A 208 -0.22 2.78 -2.91
N PRO A 209 -1.34 2.01 -2.95
CA PRO A 209 -2.72 2.38 -2.70
C PRO A 209 -3.12 2.27 -1.21
N ILE A 210 -4.41 2.57 -0.89
CA ILE A 210 -5.00 2.26 0.41
C ILE A 210 -5.03 0.73 0.60
N GLU A 211 -4.43 0.23 1.69
CA GLU A 211 -4.42 -1.21 2.03
C GLU A 211 -5.41 -1.56 3.16
N VAL A 212 -5.65 -0.63 4.08
CA VAL A 212 -6.55 -0.80 5.23
C VAL A 212 -7.52 0.37 5.27
N LEU A 213 -8.81 0.06 5.36
CA LEU A 213 -9.85 1.07 5.51
C LEU A 213 -10.14 1.31 6.99
N HIS A 214 -10.27 2.56 7.38
CA HIS A 214 -10.67 2.95 8.71
C HIS A 214 -12.09 3.54 8.70
N ARG A 215 -12.89 3.19 9.70
CA ARG A 215 -14.18 3.86 9.97
C ARG A 215 -13.94 4.91 11.03
N ASP A 216 -14.63 6.03 10.92
CA ASP A 216 -14.61 7.05 11.96
C ASP A 216 -15.08 6.46 13.30
N ALA A 217 -14.35 6.77 14.38
CA ALA A 217 -14.69 6.42 15.75
C ALA A 217 -14.72 7.70 16.61
N MET A 218 -13.69 7.96 17.41
CA MET A 218 -13.52 9.28 18.04
C MET A 218 -12.93 10.31 17.08
N ALA A 219 -12.02 9.85 16.18
CA ALA A 219 -11.45 10.70 15.15
C ALA A 219 -12.32 10.72 13.88
N SER A 220 -12.13 11.75 13.04
CA SER A 220 -12.59 11.76 11.64
C SER A 220 -11.42 11.42 10.74
N ILE A 221 -11.60 10.47 9.81
CA ILE A 221 -10.53 9.97 8.95
C ILE A 221 -10.84 10.21 7.48
N ASN A 222 -9.97 10.93 6.80
CA ASN A 222 -9.99 11.10 5.35
C ASN A 222 -8.81 10.36 4.71
N GLN A 223 -9.09 9.25 4.02
CA GLN A 223 -8.09 8.46 3.30
C GLN A 223 -8.08 8.84 1.83
N ARG A 224 -6.91 9.20 1.30
CA ARG A 224 -6.73 9.64 -0.10
C ARG A 224 -5.74 8.73 -0.81
N GLU A 225 -6.16 8.18 -1.93
CA GLU A 225 -5.37 7.28 -2.76
C GLU A 225 -4.72 8.01 -3.92
N ILE A 226 -3.41 7.79 -4.13
CA ILE A 226 -2.69 8.29 -5.28
C ILE A 226 -3.28 7.71 -6.57
N GLY A 227 -3.45 8.56 -7.58
CA GLY A 227 -4.00 8.18 -8.88
C GLY A 227 -5.52 8.10 -8.93
N ASN A 228 -6.21 7.99 -7.79
CA ASN A 228 -7.67 8.04 -7.71
C ASN A 228 -8.18 9.38 -7.15
N ASP A 229 -7.68 9.77 -5.97
CA ASP A 229 -8.15 10.95 -5.24
C ASP A 229 -7.18 12.14 -5.35
N THR A 230 -5.95 11.87 -5.73
CA THR A 230 -4.88 12.86 -5.86
C THR A 230 -3.81 12.39 -6.84
N GLN A 231 -3.00 13.32 -7.37
CA GLN A 231 -2.01 13.01 -8.40
C GLN A 231 -0.73 12.39 -7.83
N ASP A 232 -0.22 12.94 -6.72
CA ASP A 232 1.04 12.54 -6.08
C ASP A 232 1.04 12.89 -4.59
N PHE A 233 2.04 12.36 -3.86
CA PHE A 233 2.19 12.56 -2.42
C PHE A 233 2.37 14.02 -2.03
N LEU A 234 3.18 14.78 -2.77
CA LEU A 234 3.49 16.18 -2.47
C LEU A 234 2.26 17.08 -2.62
N SER A 235 1.54 16.94 -3.74
CA SER A 235 0.31 17.69 -4.02
C SER A 235 -0.77 17.40 -2.98
N ALA A 236 -0.92 16.11 -2.62
CA ALA A 236 -1.84 15.68 -1.59
C ALA A 236 -1.49 16.25 -0.21
N LEU A 237 -0.21 16.20 0.19
CA LEU A 237 0.27 16.73 1.46
C LEU A 237 0.06 18.24 1.57
N ARG A 238 0.41 19.00 0.52
CA ARG A 238 0.13 20.44 0.46
C ARG A 238 -1.35 20.78 0.55
N ALA A 239 -2.21 19.94 -0.01
CA ALA A 239 -3.66 20.10 0.13
C ALA A 239 -4.13 19.75 1.54
N ALA A 240 -3.65 18.66 2.13
CA ALA A 240 -3.99 18.19 3.46
C ALA A 240 -3.73 19.27 4.53
N LEU A 241 -2.61 20.00 4.45
CA LEU A 241 -2.29 21.11 5.37
C LEU A 241 -3.32 22.27 5.38
N ARG A 242 -4.29 22.28 4.46
CA ARG A 242 -5.40 23.24 4.43
C ARG A 242 -6.74 22.60 4.82
N GLN A 243 -6.71 21.36 5.27
CA GLN A 243 -7.90 20.58 5.65
C GLN A 243 -8.03 20.43 7.17
N ASP A 244 -7.30 21.25 7.95
CA ASP A 244 -7.29 21.21 9.42
C ASP A 244 -6.94 19.83 10.01
N PRO A 245 -5.86 19.17 9.55
CA PRO A 245 -5.47 17.87 10.08
C PRO A 245 -4.68 18.02 11.38
N ASP A 246 -4.91 17.13 12.33
CA ASP A 246 -4.05 16.94 13.50
C ASP A 246 -2.98 15.88 13.21
N VAL A 247 -3.37 14.83 12.48
CA VAL A 247 -2.52 13.68 12.13
C VAL A 247 -2.48 13.49 10.61
N ILE A 248 -1.29 13.35 10.07
CA ILE A 248 -1.07 13.10 8.64
C ILE A 248 -0.27 11.82 8.46
N LEU A 249 -0.83 10.83 7.75
CA LEU A 249 -0.10 9.67 7.30
C LEU A 249 0.33 9.85 5.85
N ILE A 250 1.64 9.78 5.59
CA ILE A 250 2.23 9.75 4.26
C ILE A 250 2.71 8.33 4.02
N GLY A 251 2.10 7.59 3.10
CA GLY A 251 2.38 6.17 2.87
C GLY A 251 3.87 5.88 2.75
N GLU A 252 4.60 6.69 1.98
CA GLU A 252 6.05 6.63 1.91
C GLU A 252 6.67 7.96 1.43
N MET A 253 7.92 8.20 1.80
CA MET A 253 8.72 9.34 1.35
C MET A 253 9.80 8.86 0.37
N ARG A 254 9.67 9.25 -0.91
CA ARG A 254 10.57 8.83 -2.00
C ARG A 254 11.45 9.94 -2.56
N ASP A 255 11.12 11.19 -2.29
CA ASP A 255 11.76 12.36 -2.88
C ASP A 255 11.99 13.48 -1.87
N THR A 256 12.89 14.40 -2.21
CA THR A 256 13.32 15.53 -1.39
C THR A 256 12.15 16.44 -0.99
N GLU A 257 11.22 16.69 -1.92
CA GLU A 257 10.14 17.66 -1.70
C GLU A 257 9.10 17.10 -0.74
N THR A 258 8.77 15.82 -0.84
CA THR A 258 7.88 15.11 0.10
C THR A 258 8.49 15.08 1.50
N VAL A 259 9.79 14.73 1.63
CA VAL A 259 10.49 14.73 2.93
C VAL A 259 10.52 16.13 3.55
N ARG A 260 10.81 17.17 2.75
CA ARG A 260 10.80 18.55 3.19
C ARG A 260 9.43 18.96 3.73
N ALA A 261 8.37 18.66 2.98
CA ALA A 261 7.00 19.01 3.37
C ALA A 261 6.55 18.24 4.62
N ALA A 262 6.97 16.98 4.80
CA ALA A 262 6.71 16.19 5.99
C ALA A 262 7.37 16.80 7.25
N ILE A 263 8.65 17.19 7.16
CA ILE A 263 9.36 17.85 8.25
C ILE A 263 8.69 19.18 8.58
N GLN A 264 8.33 20.00 7.57
CA GLN A 264 7.65 21.28 7.79
C GLN A 264 6.27 21.09 8.45
N ALA A 265 5.49 20.09 8.05
CA ALA A 265 4.22 19.76 8.70
C ALA A 265 4.44 19.41 10.19
N ALA A 266 5.46 18.61 10.49
CA ALA A 266 5.83 18.27 11.88
C ALA A 266 6.29 19.48 12.69
N GLU A 267 7.04 20.44 12.09
CA GLU A 267 7.44 21.70 12.72
C GLU A 267 6.23 22.61 13.03
N THR A 268 5.22 22.60 12.15
CA THR A 268 4.02 23.46 12.30
C THR A 268 2.95 22.90 13.21
N GLY A 269 3.19 21.76 13.85
CA GLY A 269 2.33 21.26 14.93
C GLY A 269 1.57 19.98 14.64
N HIS A 270 1.72 19.38 13.47
CA HIS A 270 1.04 18.14 13.09
C HIS A 270 1.82 16.91 13.55
N LEU A 271 1.13 15.82 13.87
CA LEU A 271 1.72 14.50 14.00
C LEU A 271 1.81 13.88 12.61
N VAL A 272 3.02 13.65 12.13
CA VAL A 272 3.29 13.08 10.82
C VAL A 272 3.82 11.66 10.97
N LEU A 273 3.12 10.70 10.37
CA LEU A 273 3.52 9.30 10.27
C LEU A 273 3.97 8.99 8.84
N SER A 274 5.09 8.30 8.64
CA SER A 274 5.50 7.91 7.29
C SER A 274 6.39 6.67 7.29
N THR A 275 6.72 6.17 6.07
CA THR A 275 7.62 5.03 5.91
C THR A 275 8.85 5.34 5.08
N LEU A 276 9.91 4.55 5.35
CA LEU A 276 11.11 4.42 4.54
C LEU A 276 11.49 2.93 4.41
N HIS A 277 12.42 2.61 3.50
CA HIS A 277 12.87 1.23 3.26
C HIS A 277 14.22 0.90 3.91
N THR A 278 14.67 1.72 4.84
CA THR A 278 15.91 1.53 5.62
C THR A 278 15.78 0.41 6.62
N VAL A 279 16.90 -0.21 6.99
CA VAL A 279 16.93 -1.42 7.80
C VAL A 279 17.17 -1.17 9.29
N ASP A 280 17.69 0.00 9.68
CA ASP A 280 17.92 0.41 11.08
C ASP A 280 17.71 1.92 11.28
N ALA A 281 17.72 2.36 12.53
CA ALA A 281 17.45 3.74 12.90
C ALA A 281 18.56 4.71 12.47
N THR A 282 19.83 4.29 12.51
CA THR A 282 20.97 5.12 12.10
C THR A 282 20.93 5.35 10.59
N GLU A 283 20.68 4.30 9.80
CA GLU A 283 20.49 4.39 8.36
C GLU A 283 19.29 5.26 8.02
N THR A 284 18.20 5.17 8.79
CA THR A 284 17.00 5.99 8.61
C THR A 284 17.30 7.48 8.75
N VAL A 285 18.03 7.87 9.80
CA VAL A 285 18.46 9.26 9.99
C VAL A 285 19.32 9.73 8.81
N ASN A 286 20.33 8.95 8.41
CA ASN A 286 21.17 9.28 7.29
C ASN A 286 20.35 9.38 5.99
N ARG A 287 19.44 8.47 5.73
CA ARG A 287 18.60 8.47 4.53
C ARG A 287 17.72 9.71 4.42
N VAL A 288 17.14 10.17 5.51
CA VAL A 288 16.37 11.43 5.54
C VAL A 288 17.25 12.62 5.16
N ILE A 289 18.48 12.66 5.66
CA ILE A 289 19.45 13.72 5.37
C ILE A 289 19.93 13.66 3.92
N ASP A 290 20.17 12.47 3.40
CA ASP A 290 20.72 12.23 2.04
C ASP A 290 19.71 12.58 0.92
N PHE A 291 18.44 12.76 1.22
CA PHE A 291 17.49 13.35 0.27
C PHE A 291 17.87 14.81 -0.10
N PHE A 292 18.69 15.47 0.72
CA PHE A 292 19.03 16.89 0.53
C PHE A 292 20.45 17.10 0.06
N PRO A 293 20.69 18.12 -0.78
CA PRO A 293 22.05 18.45 -1.21
C PRO A 293 22.90 18.90 -0.01
N PRO A 294 24.25 18.73 -0.06
CA PRO A 294 25.14 18.95 1.08
C PRO A 294 24.98 20.30 1.77
N TYR A 295 24.73 21.38 1.00
CA TYR A 295 24.57 22.73 1.57
C TYR A 295 23.31 22.91 2.42
N GLN A 296 22.31 22.02 2.32
CA GLN A 296 21.08 22.05 3.12
C GLN A 296 21.14 21.07 4.30
N GLN A 297 22.00 20.06 4.29
CA GLN A 297 21.99 18.97 5.27
C GLN A 297 22.12 19.46 6.71
N LYS A 298 22.92 20.50 6.98
CA LYS A 298 23.05 21.07 8.33
C LYS A 298 21.72 21.60 8.86
N GLN A 299 20.94 22.29 8.02
CA GLN A 299 19.62 22.81 8.42
C GLN A 299 18.62 21.67 8.61
N VAL A 300 18.65 20.66 7.71
CA VAL A 300 17.78 19.49 7.79
C VAL A 300 18.06 18.68 9.06
N ARG A 301 19.33 18.50 9.46
CA ARG A 301 19.69 17.85 10.73
C ARG A 301 19.09 18.56 11.94
N LEU A 302 19.14 19.89 11.97
CA LEU A 302 18.53 20.69 13.04
C LEU A 302 17.01 20.54 13.09
N ALA A 303 16.36 20.62 11.93
CA ALA A 303 14.91 20.45 11.81
C ALA A 303 14.49 19.03 12.19
N LEU A 304 15.17 17.99 11.69
CA LEU A 304 14.91 16.60 12.02
C LEU A 304 15.09 16.34 13.51
N ALA A 305 16.19 16.81 14.11
CA ALA A 305 16.46 16.65 15.54
C ALA A 305 15.37 17.28 16.42
N GLY A 306 14.76 18.37 15.97
CA GLY A 306 13.66 19.05 16.68
C GLY A 306 12.29 18.42 16.48
N THR A 307 12.05 17.79 15.32
CA THR A 307 10.73 17.28 14.94
C THR A 307 10.58 15.78 15.12
N LEU A 308 11.63 14.99 14.93
CA LEU A 308 11.58 13.53 15.10
C LEU A 308 11.09 13.18 16.49
N ARG A 309 10.13 12.23 16.61
CA ARG A 309 9.69 11.62 17.87
C ARG A 309 10.24 10.23 18.03
N GLY A 310 10.17 9.43 16.97
CA GLY A 310 10.72 8.08 16.99
C GLY A 310 10.87 7.46 15.61
N ILE A 311 11.64 6.38 15.60
CA ILE A 311 11.80 5.50 14.44
C ILE A 311 11.50 4.08 14.91
N ILE A 312 10.63 3.38 14.18
CA ILE A 312 10.28 1.99 14.43
C ILE A 312 10.77 1.18 13.23
N CYS A 313 11.92 0.53 13.36
CA CYS A 313 12.46 -0.35 12.33
C CYS A 313 11.92 -1.77 12.54
N GLN A 314 11.53 -2.46 11.48
CA GLN A 314 10.75 -3.68 11.58
C GLN A 314 11.24 -4.77 10.62
N ARG A 315 11.34 -6.00 11.16
CA ARG A 315 11.57 -7.25 10.41
C ARG A 315 10.53 -8.28 10.84
N LEU A 316 10.03 -9.11 9.93
CA LEU A 316 9.15 -10.22 10.29
C LEU A 316 9.98 -11.50 10.50
N VAL A 317 9.74 -12.16 11.63
CA VAL A 317 10.38 -13.41 12.02
C VAL A 317 9.32 -14.51 12.10
N THR A 318 9.67 -15.73 11.67
CA THR A 318 8.79 -16.90 11.72
C THR A 318 8.58 -17.33 13.17
N THR A 319 7.32 -17.51 13.57
CA THR A 319 6.95 -18.02 14.90
C THR A 319 6.96 -19.54 14.95
N VAL A 320 6.96 -20.11 16.14
CA VAL A 320 6.98 -21.58 16.37
C VAL A 320 5.77 -22.30 15.78
N ASP A 321 4.63 -21.61 15.63
CA ASP A 321 3.38 -22.09 15.01
C ASP A 321 3.31 -21.89 13.49
N GLY A 322 4.39 -21.38 12.86
CA GLY A 322 4.47 -21.12 11.43
C GLY A 322 3.88 -19.78 10.99
N GLY A 323 3.43 -18.95 11.92
CA GLY A 323 3.03 -17.57 11.67
C GLY A 323 4.22 -16.61 11.52
N ARG A 324 3.96 -15.32 11.69
CA ARG A 324 4.99 -14.26 11.67
C ARG A 324 4.74 -13.24 12.77
N THR A 325 5.81 -12.81 13.43
CA THR A 325 5.79 -11.74 14.43
C THR A 325 6.82 -10.67 14.09
N PRO A 326 6.59 -9.39 14.40
CA PRO A 326 7.58 -8.35 14.18
C PRO A 326 8.70 -8.43 15.22
N ALA A 327 9.95 -8.44 14.77
CA ALA A 327 11.09 -8.01 15.56
C ALA A 327 11.32 -6.52 15.30
N LEU A 328 11.56 -5.74 16.34
CA LEU A 328 11.57 -4.29 16.30
C LEU A 328 12.90 -3.72 16.78
N GLU A 329 13.33 -2.63 16.12
CA GLU A 329 14.28 -1.69 16.69
C GLU A 329 13.54 -0.37 16.87
N ILE A 330 13.53 0.18 18.08
CA ILE A 330 12.76 1.37 18.42
C ILE A 330 13.71 2.45 18.96
N LEU A 331 13.76 3.54 18.24
CA LEU A 331 14.44 4.76 18.66
C LEU A 331 13.40 5.78 19.13
N VAL A 332 13.58 6.30 20.35
CA VAL A 332 12.84 7.46 20.88
C VAL A 332 13.78 8.66 20.89
N ASN A 333 13.36 9.77 20.31
CA ASN A 333 14.21 10.95 20.19
C ASN A 333 14.36 11.68 21.53
N THR A 334 15.37 11.32 22.26
CA THR A 334 15.81 12.03 23.48
C THR A 334 16.83 13.12 23.13
N GLY A 335 17.17 13.98 24.11
CA GLY A 335 18.24 14.98 23.92
C GLY A 335 19.57 14.38 23.45
N ARG A 336 19.92 13.18 23.95
CA ARG A 336 21.13 12.44 23.51
C ARG A 336 21.05 12.02 22.04
N ILE A 337 19.89 11.57 21.57
CA ILE A 337 19.68 11.21 20.15
C ILE A 337 19.69 12.47 19.28
N ALA A 338 18.99 13.54 19.71
CA ALA A 338 18.96 14.81 18.98
C ALA A 338 20.37 15.38 18.74
N GLU A 339 21.27 15.33 19.74
CA GLU A 339 22.67 15.73 19.58
C GLU A 339 23.40 14.93 18.51
N ARG A 340 23.15 13.59 18.40
CA ARG A 340 23.79 12.72 17.40
C ARG A 340 23.21 12.96 15.99
N ILE A 341 21.95 13.37 15.90
CA ILE A 341 21.35 13.77 14.62
C ILE A 341 21.96 15.07 14.11
N VAL A 342 22.16 16.05 15.00
CA VAL A 342 22.72 17.37 14.66
C VAL A 342 24.18 17.26 14.19
N ASP A 343 24.98 16.45 14.88
CA ASP A 343 26.39 16.28 14.60
C ASP A 343 26.64 15.12 13.62
N PRO A 344 27.10 15.40 12.38
CA PRO A 344 27.31 14.36 11.37
C PRO A 344 28.37 13.32 11.78
N ASP A 345 29.38 13.72 12.54
CA ASP A 345 30.46 12.83 12.95
C ASP A 345 30.03 11.86 14.05
N ARG A 346 28.91 12.17 14.72
CA ARG A 346 28.38 11.40 15.86
C ARG A 346 27.12 10.61 15.52
N THR A 347 26.63 10.67 14.29
CA THR A 347 25.41 9.91 13.90
C THR A 347 25.58 8.39 14.09
N SER A 348 26.79 7.85 13.91
CA SER A 348 27.09 6.43 14.17
C SER A 348 26.93 6.00 15.64
N GLU A 349 27.03 6.93 16.61
CA GLU A 349 26.85 6.66 18.04
C GLU A 349 25.37 6.46 18.41
N ILE A 350 24.41 6.69 17.50
CA ILE A 350 22.97 6.47 17.75
C ILE A 350 22.72 5.04 18.24
N LYS A 351 23.39 4.04 17.68
CA LYS A 351 23.22 2.64 18.05
C LYS A 351 23.60 2.38 19.52
N GLU A 352 24.65 3.00 20.02
CA GLU A 352 25.07 2.89 21.43
C GLU A 352 24.02 3.51 22.35
N VAL A 353 23.56 4.73 22.02
CA VAL A 353 22.52 5.41 22.81
C VAL A 353 21.21 4.62 22.83
N LEU A 354 20.87 3.97 21.71
CA LEU A 354 19.68 3.14 21.58
C LEU A 354 19.79 1.89 22.46
N THR A 355 20.95 1.22 22.48
CA THR A 355 21.22 0.03 23.31
C THR A 355 21.04 0.32 24.80
N ASP A 356 21.48 1.50 25.28
CA ASP A 356 21.37 1.95 26.67
C ASP A 356 20.00 2.58 26.98
N GLY A 357 19.17 2.79 25.96
CA GLY A 357 17.97 3.60 26.06
C GLY A 357 16.71 2.88 26.53
N GLN A 358 16.79 1.69 27.12
CA GLN A 358 15.63 0.87 27.54
C GLN A 358 14.68 1.64 28.48
N PHE A 359 15.22 2.48 29.38
CA PHE A 359 14.40 3.32 30.26
C PHE A 359 13.43 4.24 29.50
N TYR A 360 13.80 4.66 28.30
CA TYR A 360 12.96 5.50 27.43
C TYR A 360 12.11 4.70 26.44
N GLY A 361 12.07 3.38 26.60
CA GLY A 361 11.35 2.48 25.69
C GLY A 361 12.09 2.20 24.37
N MET A 362 13.38 2.55 24.28
CA MET A 362 14.22 2.18 23.15
C MET A 362 14.57 0.69 23.19
N MET A 363 14.76 0.09 22.03
CA MET A 363 15.04 -1.34 21.89
C MET A 363 15.85 -1.58 20.62
N THR A 364 16.88 -2.42 20.68
CA THR A 364 17.57 -2.92 19.48
C THR A 364 16.87 -4.16 18.92
N PHE A 365 17.15 -4.52 17.66
CA PHE A 365 16.65 -5.79 17.08
C PHE A 365 17.07 -7.00 17.91
N ASP A 366 18.30 -7.03 18.38
CA ASP A 366 18.80 -8.17 19.15
C ASP A 366 18.10 -8.29 20.50
N GLN A 367 17.80 -7.17 21.16
CA GLN A 367 16.98 -7.16 22.39
C GLN A 367 15.55 -7.63 22.12
N SER A 368 14.93 -7.20 21.01
CA SER A 368 13.60 -7.65 20.61
C SER A 368 13.58 -9.16 20.34
N LEU A 369 14.55 -9.66 19.60
CA LEU A 369 14.66 -11.10 19.30
C LEU A 369 14.88 -11.93 20.56
N LEU A 370 15.68 -11.43 21.51
CA LEU A 370 15.90 -12.09 22.79
C LEU A 370 14.61 -12.21 23.61
N ILE A 371 13.80 -11.14 23.66
CA ILE A 371 12.48 -11.16 24.30
C ILE A 371 11.56 -12.20 23.64
N LEU A 372 11.45 -12.18 22.31
CA LEU A 372 10.62 -13.13 21.57
C LEU A 372 11.04 -14.60 21.79
N LEU A 373 12.35 -14.83 21.92
CA LEU A 373 12.90 -16.14 22.23
C LEU A 373 12.59 -16.57 23.67
N GLN A 374 12.74 -15.67 24.65
CA GLN A 374 12.39 -15.91 26.06
C GLN A 374 10.89 -16.21 26.26
N GLU A 375 10.03 -15.55 25.47
CA GLU A 375 8.59 -15.78 25.46
C GLU A 375 8.20 -17.07 24.72
N GLY A 376 9.18 -17.78 24.10
CA GLY A 376 8.94 -19.00 23.33
C GLY A 376 8.16 -18.76 22.03
N LYS A 377 8.08 -17.52 21.55
CA LYS A 377 7.36 -17.15 20.32
C LYS A 377 8.12 -17.54 19.05
N ILE A 378 9.46 -17.53 19.10
CA ILE A 378 10.32 -17.87 17.97
C ILE A 378 11.33 -18.96 18.36
N THR A 379 11.86 -19.68 17.38
CA THR A 379 12.93 -20.64 17.61
C THR A 379 14.29 -19.95 17.63
N THR A 380 15.30 -20.62 18.18
CA THR A 380 16.68 -20.12 18.17
C THR A 380 17.20 -19.95 16.75
N GLU A 381 16.87 -20.86 15.83
CA GLU A 381 17.23 -20.77 14.41
C GLU A 381 16.62 -19.55 13.75
N ALA A 382 15.33 -19.25 14.01
CA ALA A 382 14.66 -18.08 13.48
C ALA A 382 15.29 -16.78 14.02
N ALA A 383 15.69 -16.76 15.30
CA ALA A 383 16.41 -15.64 15.88
C ALA A 383 17.74 -15.40 15.16
N PHE A 384 18.56 -16.45 14.98
CA PHE A 384 19.87 -16.35 14.32
C PHE A 384 19.80 -15.94 12.84
N GLN A 385 18.70 -16.18 12.15
CA GLN A 385 18.49 -15.68 10.79
C GLN A 385 18.18 -14.18 10.73
N ALA A 386 17.75 -13.60 11.85
CA ALA A 386 17.27 -12.21 11.93
C ALA A 386 18.20 -11.26 12.70
N VAL A 387 19.16 -11.78 13.48
CA VAL A 387 20.09 -10.96 14.29
C VAL A 387 21.01 -10.09 13.45
N SER A 388 21.44 -8.99 14.04
CA SER A 388 22.42 -8.07 13.43
C SER A 388 23.86 -8.58 13.60
N SER A 389 24.20 -9.15 14.77
CA SER A 389 25.50 -9.75 15.09
C SER A 389 25.29 -11.09 15.80
N ARG A 390 25.68 -12.16 15.16
CA ARG A 390 25.56 -13.51 15.74
C ARG A 390 26.32 -13.65 17.05
N HIS A 391 27.56 -13.15 17.08
CA HIS A 391 28.43 -13.24 18.24
C HIS A 391 27.86 -12.50 19.46
N ASP A 392 27.41 -11.25 19.25
CA ASP A 392 26.85 -10.44 20.34
C ASP A 392 25.54 -11.04 20.85
N PHE A 393 24.74 -11.63 19.97
CA PHE A 393 23.49 -12.28 20.35
C PHE A 393 23.75 -13.57 21.14
N GLU A 394 24.75 -14.38 20.78
CA GLU A 394 25.17 -15.56 21.55
C GLU A 394 25.59 -15.16 23.00
N LEU A 395 26.32 -14.05 23.14
CA LEU A 395 26.67 -13.51 24.47
C LEU A 395 25.43 -13.07 25.24
N ALA A 396 24.49 -12.38 24.57
CA ALA A 396 23.23 -11.93 25.19
C ALA A 396 22.37 -13.13 25.65
N MET A 397 22.30 -14.21 24.84
CA MET A 397 21.61 -15.45 25.19
C MET A 397 22.24 -16.12 26.45
N GLN A 398 23.58 -16.18 26.51
CA GLN A 398 24.28 -16.74 27.66
C GLN A 398 23.99 -15.94 28.94
N GLN A 399 24.03 -14.60 28.86
CA GLN A 399 23.69 -13.70 29.98
C GLN A 399 22.24 -13.89 30.44
N ALA A 400 21.34 -14.16 29.50
CA ALA A 400 19.93 -14.45 29.77
C ALA A 400 19.65 -15.89 30.25
N GLY A 401 20.67 -16.75 30.35
CA GLY A 401 20.54 -18.15 30.76
C GLY A 401 19.90 -19.06 29.72
N LEU A 402 19.91 -18.67 28.45
CA LEU A 402 19.35 -19.46 27.34
C LEU A 402 20.41 -20.41 26.76
N ALA A 403 19.96 -21.61 26.32
CA ALA A 403 20.83 -22.57 25.69
C ALA A 403 21.26 -22.09 24.29
N LEU A 404 22.56 -22.24 24.01
CA LEU A 404 23.07 -22.07 22.66
C LEU A 404 22.72 -23.27 21.79
N PRO A 405 22.50 -23.10 20.48
CA PRO A 405 22.36 -24.22 19.57
C PRO A 405 23.67 -24.99 19.53
N VAL A 406 23.57 -26.32 19.55
CA VAL A 406 24.72 -27.26 19.49
C VAL A 406 25.31 -27.29 18.09
#